data_ae6b9b233372cdb822044210eba42682
#
_entry.id   ae6b9b233372cdb822044210eba42682
#
_cell.length_a   1.000
_cell.length_b   1.000
_cell.length_c   1.000
_cell.angle_alpha   90.00
_cell.angle_beta   90.00
_cell.angle_gamma   90.00
#
_symmetry.space_group_name_H-M   'P 1'
#
loop_
_entity.id
_entity.type
_entity.pdbx_description
1 polymer ?
#
loop_
_entity_poly.entity_id
_entity_poly.type
_entity_poly.pdbx_seq_one_letter_code
_entity_poly.pdbx_strand_id
1 'polypeptide(L)'
;TEEEIDDFFLKRFDCSPEKYGMAKAIADLQEPILKVGSAPKTYSLYIGIPFCPSRCSYCSFVSCNLDRDRKLVQPYVDCLCKEVEAIRDEADKAGLMLCSIYIGGGTPTSLSAVQLRQLMGTVRDCFDLSTIVEYTVEAGRPDCTDAEKLAVIKEYGATRISINPQTFSDEVLENIGRKHSAQDILDCYAEARAAGHDDINMDLIAGLPGDTVEGFEKSLRQAIALD
;
A
#
# COMPACT_ATOMS: atom_id res chain seq x y z
N THR A 1 -33.16 -1.61 -1.85
CA THR A 1 -33.23 -2.43 -3.07
C THR A 1 -32.19 -1.95 -4.07
N GLU A 2 -31.86 -2.76 -5.06
CA GLU A 2 -30.94 -2.40 -6.14
C GLU A 2 -31.47 -1.18 -6.93
N GLU A 3 -32.76 -1.15 -7.20
CA GLU A 3 -33.43 -0.04 -7.89
C GLU A 3 -33.31 1.28 -7.10
N GLU A 4 -33.39 1.25 -5.79
CA GLU A 4 -33.18 2.44 -4.94
C GLU A 4 -31.74 2.96 -4.99
N ILE A 5 -30.77 2.05 -5.09
CA ILE A 5 -29.36 2.39 -5.23
C ILE A 5 -29.11 2.99 -6.62
N ASP A 6 -29.62 2.37 -7.68
CA ASP A 6 -29.55 2.86 -9.05
C ASP A 6 -30.13 4.28 -9.16
N ASP A 7 -31.34 4.49 -8.63
CA ASP A 7 -32.00 5.80 -8.61
C ASP A 7 -31.23 6.86 -7.81
N PHE A 8 -30.63 6.45 -6.70
CA PHE A 8 -29.81 7.32 -5.87
C PHE A 8 -28.60 7.85 -6.64
N PHE A 9 -27.84 7.00 -7.29
CA PHE A 9 -26.65 7.39 -8.04
C PHE A 9 -26.98 8.08 -9.37
N LEU A 10 -27.88 7.51 -10.16
CA LEU A 10 -28.17 7.99 -11.52
C LEU A 10 -29.06 9.23 -11.54
N LYS A 11 -30.07 9.31 -10.63
CA LYS A 11 -31.03 10.41 -10.63
C LYS A 11 -30.70 11.50 -9.61
N ARG A 12 -30.29 11.13 -8.39
CA ARG A 12 -30.05 12.11 -7.32
C ARG A 12 -28.64 12.72 -7.39
N PHE A 13 -27.61 11.92 -7.72
CA PHE A 13 -26.24 12.40 -7.86
C PHE A 13 -25.82 12.67 -9.30
N ASP A 14 -26.71 12.51 -10.26
CA ASP A 14 -26.44 12.74 -11.68
C ASP A 14 -25.16 12.06 -12.18
N CYS A 15 -24.90 10.84 -11.64
CA CYS A 15 -23.76 10.04 -12.03
C CYS A 15 -24.00 9.47 -13.42
N SER A 16 -23.01 9.55 -14.31
CA SER A 16 -23.18 8.94 -15.63
C SER A 16 -23.32 7.40 -15.49
N PRO A 17 -24.14 6.76 -16.35
CA PRO A 17 -24.32 5.30 -16.33
C PRO A 17 -23.02 4.52 -16.42
N GLU A 18 -22.05 5.04 -17.20
CA GLU A 18 -20.71 4.44 -17.35
C GLU A 18 -19.93 4.45 -16.03
N LYS A 19 -19.86 5.61 -15.36
CA LYS A 19 -19.18 5.74 -14.06
C LYS A 19 -19.87 4.92 -12.97
N TYR A 20 -21.21 4.90 -12.98
CA TYR A 20 -21.97 4.09 -12.05
C TYR A 20 -21.72 2.58 -12.27
N GLY A 21 -21.74 2.13 -13.53
CA GLY A 21 -21.43 0.73 -13.87
C GLY A 21 -20.04 0.30 -13.42
N MET A 22 -19.04 1.17 -13.60
CA MET A 22 -17.67 0.92 -13.12
C MET A 22 -17.63 0.84 -11.58
N ALA A 23 -18.27 1.77 -10.89
CA ALA A 23 -18.31 1.76 -9.41
C ALA A 23 -19.01 0.51 -8.86
N LYS A 24 -20.10 0.09 -9.50
CA LYS A 24 -20.81 -1.14 -9.14
C LYS A 24 -19.93 -2.39 -9.35
N ALA A 25 -19.24 -2.50 -10.48
CA ALA A 25 -18.33 -3.61 -10.74
C ALA A 25 -17.19 -3.68 -9.71
N ILE A 26 -16.64 -2.53 -9.29
CA ILE A 26 -15.64 -2.46 -8.22
C ILE A 26 -16.24 -2.93 -6.88
N ALA A 27 -17.44 -2.47 -6.53
CA ALA A 27 -18.12 -2.87 -5.31
C ALA A 27 -18.37 -4.39 -5.26
N ASP A 28 -18.80 -4.99 -6.38
CA ASP A 28 -19.03 -6.43 -6.50
C ASP A 28 -17.72 -7.23 -6.31
N LEU A 29 -16.58 -6.73 -6.81
CA LEU A 29 -15.26 -7.34 -6.59
C LEU A 29 -14.79 -7.23 -5.14
N GLN A 30 -15.13 -6.15 -4.45
CA GLN A 30 -14.75 -5.93 -3.05
C GLN A 30 -15.66 -6.66 -2.05
N GLU A 31 -16.89 -6.98 -2.44
CA GLU A 31 -17.89 -7.57 -1.53
C GLU A 31 -17.40 -8.84 -0.80
N PRO A 32 -16.74 -9.82 -1.44
CA PRO A 32 -16.24 -11.01 -0.75
C PRO A 32 -15.22 -10.68 0.35
N ILE A 33 -14.33 -9.72 0.10
CA ILE A 33 -13.32 -9.27 1.07
C ILE A 33 -14.00 -8.54 2.24
N LEU A 34 -14.91 -7.63 1.93
CA LEU A 34 -15.66 -6.85 2.92
C LEU A 34 -16.54 -7.76 3.81
N LYS A 35 -17.13 -8.81 3.25
CA LYS A 35 -17.90 -9.80 4.03
C LYS A 35 -17.07 -10.50 5.09
N VAL A 36 -15.83 -10.88 4.75
CA VAL A 36 -14.90 -11.48 5.72
C VAL A 36 -14.52 -10.44 6.78
N GLY A 37 -14.11 -9.24 6.37
CA GLY A 37 -13.70 -8.16 7.27
C GLY A 37 -14.82 -7.64 8.17
N SER A 38 -16.10 -7.80 7.77
CA SER A 38 -17.27 -7.39 8.54
C SER A 38 -17.88 -8.52 9.38
N ALA A 39 -17.31 -9.73 9.32
CA ALA A 39 -17.81 -10.85 10.10
C ALA A 39 -17.62 -10.60 11.61
N PRO A 40 -18.55 -11.09 12.46
CA PRO A 40 -18.38 -10.97 13.90
C PRO A 40 -17.06 -11.59 14.37
N LYS A 41 -16.37 -10.89 15.28
CA LYS A 41 -15.08 -11.33 15.84
C LYS A 41 -13.92 -11.39 14.84
N THR A 42 -13.97 -10.61 13.76
CA THR A 42 -12.80 -10.37 12.90
C THR A 42 -12.19 -9.00 13.15
N TYR A 43 -10.91 -8.87 12.81
CA TYR A 43 -10.21 -7.58 12.83
C TYR A 43 -9.16 -7.53 11.72
N SER A 44 -8.77 -6.31 11.36
CA SER A 44 -7.67 -6.03 10.44
C SER A 44 -6.51 -5.41 11.22
N LEU A 45 -5.27 -5.80 10.88
CA LEU A 45 -4.06 -5.28 11.52
C LEU A 45 -3.41 -4.25 10.60
N TYR A 46 -3.31 -3.00 11.07
CA TYR A 46 -2.52 -1.97 10.41
C TYR A 46 -1.19 -1.78 11.15
N ILE A 47 -0.09 -1.88 10.41
CA ILE A 47 1.27 -1.70 10.92
C ILE A 47 1.86 -0.45 10.27
N GLY A 48 2.06 0.61 11.06
CA GLY A 48 2.56 1.89 10.57
C GLY A 48 4.08 1.99 10.62
N ILE A 49 4.74 2.33 9.51
CA ILE A 49 6.17 2.63 9.46
C ILE A 49 6.34 4.14 9.23
N PRO A 50 6.69 4.93 10.26
CA PRO A 50 6.67 6.39 10.17
C PRO A 50 7.93 6.99 9.55
N PHE A 51 8.69 6.24 8.77
CA PHE A 51 9.94 6.71 8.17
C PHE A 51 9.81 6.91 6.68
N CYS A 52 10.40 8.01 6.16
CA CYS A 52 10.49 8.30 4.74
C CYS A 52 11.91 8.77 4.37
N PRO A 53 12.41 8.44 3.16
CA PRO A 53 13.71 8.97 2.69
C PRO A 53 13.68 10.49 2.46
N SER A 54 12.55 11.03 2.03
CA SER A 54 12.30 12.47 1.88
C SER A 54 10.81 12.77 2.10
N ARG A 55 10.46 14.04 2.36
CA ARG A 55 9.08 14.46 2.50
C ARG A 55 8.53 14.97 1.17
N CYS A 56 7.47 14.34 0.68
CA CYS A 56 6.76 14.81 -0.49
C CYS A 56 5.92 16.05 -0.17
N SER A 57 5.86 17.04 -1.09
CA SER A 57 5.18 18.33 -0.87
C SER A 57 3.68 18.22 -0.63
N TYR A 58 3.04 17.18 -1.16
CA TYR A 58 1.59 16.93 -1.03
C TYR A 58 1.23 16.09 0.21
N CYS A 59 2.23 15.49 0.89
CA CYS A 59 1.96 14.48 1.91
C CYS A 59 1.63 15.11 3.26
N SER A 60 0.48 14.72 3.82
CA SER A 60 0.02 15.14 5.16
C SER A 60 0.37 14.15 6.28
N PHE A 61 0.93 12.97 5.95
CA PHE A 61 1.35 12.00 6.96
C PHE A 61 2.45 12.55 7.87
N VAL A 62 2.36 12.21 9.14
CA VAL A 62 3.45 12.44 10.09
C VAL A 62 4.54 11.42 9.82
N SER A 63 5.67 11.88 9.29
CA SER A 63 6.80 11.01 8.99
C SER A 63 8.12 11.58 9.51
N CYS A 64 8.99 10.67 9.96
CA CYS A 64 10.37 10.94 10.34
C CYS A 64 11.26 10.85 9.09
N ASN A 65 12.17 11.81 8.92
CA ASN A 65 13.13 11.79 7.81
C ASN A 65 14.32 10.87 8.16
N LEU A 66 14.60 9.89 7.29
CA LEU A 66 15.69 8.93 7.50
C LEU A 66 17.07 9.57 7.64
N ASP A 67 17.32 10.69 6.96
CA ASP A 67 18.63 11.35 7.06
C ASP A 67 18.90 11.86 8.48
N ARG A 68 17.86 12.28 9.20
CA ARG A 68 17.94 12.77 10.58
C ARG A 68 17.72 11.67 11.61
N ASP A 69 16.75 10.80 11.37
CA ASP A 69 16.14 9.95 12.39
C ASP A 69 16.53 8.46 12.25
N ARG A 70 17.48 8.12 11.36
CA ARG A 70 17.92 6.74 11.05
C ARG A 70 18.22 5.90 12.31
N LYS A 71 18.80 6.53 13.34
CA LYS A 71 19.10 5.85 14.61
C LYS A 71 17.89 5.36 15.39
N LEU A 72 16.69 5.89 15.07
CA LEU A 72 15.44 5.49 15.72
C LEU A 72 14.78 4.29 15.03
N VAL A 73 15.19 3.92 13.83
CA VAL A 73 14.53 2.87 13.02
C VAL A 73 14.60 1.52 13.74
N GLN A 74 15.78 1.08 14.18
CA GLN A 74 15.89 -0.23 14.84
C GLN A 74 15.15 -0.28 16.19
N PRO A 75 15.32 0.69 17.10
CA PRO A 75 14.52 0.71 18.32
C PRO A 75 13.01 0.74 18.08
N TYR A 76 12.56 1.41 17.00
CA TYR A 76 11.15 1.42 16.62
C TYR A 76 10.69 0.03 16.17
N VAL A 77 11.44 -0.65 15.30
CA VAL A 77 11.11 -2.02 14.85
C VAL A 77 11.06 -2.98 16.04
N ASP A 78 12.02 -2.87 17.00
CA ASP A 78 12.03 -3.72 18.19
C ASP A 78 10.80 -3.49 19.09
N CYS A 79 10.34 -2.26 19.21
CA CYS A 79 9.11 -1.94 19.94
C CYS A 79 7.86 -2.43 19.18
N LEU A 80 7.84 -2.24 17.86
CA LEU A 80 6.73 -2.64 17.00
C LEU A 80 6.53 -4.17 17.01
N CYS A 81 7.61 -4.96 17.01
CA CYS A 81 7.52 -6.41 17.16
C CYS A 81 6.85 -6.81 18.49
N LYS A 82 7.22 -6.17 19.60
CA LYS A 82 6.57 -6.40 20.92
C LYS A 82 5.09 -5.99 20.91
N GLU A 83 4.76 -4.91 20.22
CA GLU A 83 3.37 -4.47 20.07
C GLU A 83 2.54 -5.49 19.26
N VAL A 84 3.11 -6.05 18.19
CA VAL A 84 2.48 -7.12 17.39
C VAL A 84 2.20 -8.36 18.25
N GLU A 85 3.18 -8.78 19.09
CA GLU A 85 3.01 -9.89 20.06
C GLU A 85 1.90 -9.59 21.07
N ALA A 86 1.87 -8.38 21.62
CA ALA A 86 0.84 -7.97 22.59
C ALA A 86 -0.56 -7.91 21.95
N ILE A 87 -0.66 -7.43 20.71
CA ILE A 87 -1.93 -7.42 19.96
C ILE A 87 -2.45 -8.85 19.75
N ARG A 88 -1.57 -9.80 19.38
CA ARG A 88 -1.93 -11.21 19.26
C ARG A 88 -2.52 -11.73 20.58
N ASP A 89 -1.84 -11.49 21.71
CA ASP A 89 -2.29 -11.97 23.01
C ASP A 89 -3.66 -11.39 23.40
N GLU A 90 -3.92 -10.11 23.14
CA GLU A 90 -5.20 -9.48 23.41
C GLU A 90 -6.31 -9.96 22.46
N ALA A 91 -5.99 -10.18 21.18
CA ALA A 91 -6.93 -10.72 20.20
C ALA A 91 -7.35 -12.14 20.57
N ASP A 92 -6.40 -12.99 20.97
CA ASP A 92 -6.67 -14.37 21.43
C ASP A 92 -7.59 -14.40 22.65
N LYS A 93 -7.31 -13.53 23.67
CA LYS A 93 -8.18 -13.41 24.86
C LYS A 93 -9.60 -12.96 24.50
N ALA A 94 -9.73 -12.09 23.50
CA ALA A 94 -11.02 -11.60 23.04
C ALA A 94 -11.72 -12.58 22.06
N GLY A 95 -11.04 -13.63 21.63
CA GLY A 95 -11.54 -14.59 20.63
C GLY A 95 -11.75 -13.94 19.28
N LEU A 96 -10.83 -13.02 18.88
CA LEU A 96 -10.85 -12.33 17.60
C LEU A 96 -9.97 -13.06 16.58
N MET A 97 -10.38 -13.03 15.33
CA MET A 97 -9.67 -13.64 14.21
C MET A 97 -9.13 -12.55 13.27
N LEU A 98 -7.84 -12.62 12.96
CA LEU A 98 -7.21 -11.71 11.98
C LEU A 98 -7.71 -12.04 10.58
N CYS A 99 -8.19 -11.03 9.83
CA CYS A 99 -8.70 -11.20 8.48
C CYS A 99 -7.86 -10.50 7.40
N SER A 100 -7.15 -9.43 7.74
CA SER A 100 -6.26 -8.75 6.80
C SER A 100 -5.10 -8.05 7.51
N ILE A 101 -4.01 -7.83 6.78
CA ILE A 101 -2.83 -7.10 7.25
C ILE A 101 -2.48 -6.01 6.24
N TYR A 102 -2.17 -4.83 6.75
CA TYR A 102 -1.68 -3.71 5.94
C TYR A 102 -0.45 -3.08 6.60
N ILE A 103 0.70 -3.16 5.93
CA ILE A 103 1.92 -2.45 6.35
C ILE A 103 2.07 -1.21 5.48
N GLY A 104 1.92 -0.04 6.09
CA GLY A 104 1.91 1.24 5.39
C GLY A 104 2.47 2.38 6.23
N GLY A 105 2.00 3.60 5.96
CA GLY A 105 2.34 4.81 6.71
C GLY A 105 3.24 5.77 5.93
N GLY A 106 4.47 5.98 6.38
CA GLY A 106 5.46 6.77 5.64
C GLY A 106 5.97 6.00 4.43
N THR A 107 6.86 5.03 4.67
CA THR A 107 7.39 4.16 3.61
C THR A 107 7.91 2.87 4.25
N PRO A 108 7.19 1.75 4.21
CA PRO A 108 7.64 0.48 4.80
C PRO A 108 9.00 0.01 4.28
N THR A 109 9.30 0.18 3.00
CA THR A 109 10.59 -0.16 2.40
C THR A 109 11.73 0.80 2.77
N SER A 110 11.47 1.81 3.62
CA SER A 110 12.52 2.56 4.32
C SER A 110 13.28 1.70 5.34
N LEU A 111 12.68 0.60 5.78
CA LEU A 111 13.35 -0.46 6.55
C LEU A 111 14.33 -1.21 5.66
N SER A 112 15.43 -1.69 6.25
CA SER A 112 16.33 -2.62 5.56
C SER A 112 15.66 -4.01 5.41
N ALA A 113 16.20 -4.84 4.51
CA ALA A 113 15.72 -6.21 4.33
C ALA A 113 15.78 -7.01 5.64
N VAL A 114 16.80 -6.80 6.48
CA VAL A 114 16.92 -7.43 7.81
C VAL A 114 15.80 -6.99 8.74
N GLN A 115 15.48 -5.70 8.76
CA GLN A 115 14.39 -5.15 9.59
C GLN A 115 13.01 -5.59 9.10
N LEU A 116 12.81 -5.68 7.77
CA LEU A 116 11.61 -6.25 7.20
C LEU A 116 11.46 -7.74 7.58
N ARG A 117 12.53 -8.54 7.50
CA ARG A 117 12.54 -9.94 7.95
C ARG A 117 12.17 -10.05 9.44
N GLN A 118 12.72 -9.19 10.28
CA GLN A 118 12.40 -9.17 11.71
C GLN A 118 10.91 -8.90 11.94
N LEU A 119 10.37 -7.80 11.36
CA LEU A 119 8.98 -7.41 11.56
C LEU A 119 8.00 -8.44 10.97
N MET A 120 8.19 -8.79 9.70
CA MET A 120 7.27 -9.71 9.00
C MET A 120 7.42 -11.15 9.53
N GLY A 121 8.61 -11.53 10.03
CA GLY A 121 8.84 -12.76 10.76
C GLY A 121 8.01 -12.82 12.04
N THR A 122 8.04 -11.74 12.86
CA THR A 122 7.19 -11.63 14.05
C THR A 122 5.70 -11.76 13.70
N VAL A 123 5.25 -11.09 12.62
CA VAL A 123 3.86 -11.21 12.15
C VAL A 123 3.51 -12.66 11.82
N ARG A 124 4.35 -13.35 11.03
CA ARG A 124 4.16 -14.76 10.65
C ARG A 124 4.14 -15.70 11.86
N ASP A 125 5.00 -15.44 12.85
CA ASP A 125 5.09 -16.27 14.06
C ASP A 125 3.91 -16.03 15.02
N CYS A 126 3.29 -14.84 14.98
CA CYS A 126 2.15 -14.47 15.81
C CYS A 126 0.80 -14.89 15.24
N PHE A 127 0.63 -14.91 13.90
CA PHE A 127 -0.69 -15.06 13.27
C PHE A 127 -0.71 -16.18 12.24
N ASP A 128 -1.85 -16.87 12.15
CA ASP A 128 -2.12 -17.80 11.05
C ASP A 128 -2.46 -17.04 9.77
N LEU A 129 -1.48 -16.90 8.88
CA LEU A 129 -1.63 -16.19 7.63
C LEU A 129 -2.49 -16.92 6.60
N SER A 130 -2.85 -18.20 6.83
CA SER A 130 -3.70 -18.97 5.91
C SER A 130 -5.17 -18.52 5.94
N THR A 131 -5.57 -17.80 6.97
CA THR A 131 -6.94 -17.31 7.18
C THR A 131 -7.17 -15.90 6.67
N ILE A 132 -6.12 -15.16 6.31
CA ILE A 132 -6.23 -13.77 5.88
C ILE A 132 -6.63 -13.67 4.40
N VAL A 133 -7.46 -12.68 4.08
CA VAL A 133 -7.93 -12.43 2.71
C VAL A 133 -7.03 -11.49 1.93
N GLU A 134 -6.27 -10.65 2.62
CA GLU A 134 -5.31 -9.72 2.01
C GLU A 134 -4.16 -9.41 2.98
N TYR A 135 -2.93 -9.44 2.46
CA TYR A 135 -1.74 -8.94 3.13
C TYR A 135 -1.03 -7.96 2.21
N THR A 136 -1.26 -6.66 2.45
CA THR A 136 -0.70 -5.58 1.64
C THR A 136 0.53 -4.97 2.30
N VAL A 137 1.58 -4.71 1.49
CA VAL A 137 2.76 -3.95 1.90
C VAL A 137 3.01 -2.80 0.92
N GLU A 138 3.11 -1.57 1.44
CA GLU A 138 3.49 -0.42 0.62
C GLU A 138 4.98 -0.44 0.29
N ALA A 139 5.31 -0.67 -0.98
CA ALA A 139 6.63 -0.50 -1.58
C ALA A 139 6.67 0.76 -2.45
N GLY A 140 6.00 1.82 -1.98
CA GLY A 140 5.59 2.99 -2.76
C GLY A 140 6.70 3.93 -3.22
N ARG A 141 7.96 3.66 -2.86
CA ARG A 141 9.11 4.52 -3.14
C ARG A 141 10.24 3.73 -3.80
N PRO A 142 10.42 3.82 -5.15
CA PRO A 142 11.53 3.17 -5.85
C PRO A 142 12.91 3.51 -5.30
N ASP A 143 13.13 4.76 -4.83
CA ASP A 143 14.40 5.21 -4.25
C ASP A 143 14.79 4.53 -2.91
N CYS A 144 13.94 3.69 -2.35
CA CYS A 144 14.26 2.88 -1.17
C CYS A 144 13.71 1.45 -1.23
N THR A 145 13.22 1.02 -2.39
CA THR A 145 12.78 -0.34 -2.66
C THR A 145 13.81 -1.01 -3.58
N ASP A 146 14.18 -2.24 -3.27
CA ASP A 146 15.14 -3.02 -4.03
C ASP A 146 14.70 -4.49 -4.10
N ALA A 147 15.34 -5.26 -4.98
CA ALA A 147 15.03 -6.67 -5.22
C ALA A 147 15.11 -7.53 -3.95
N GLU A 148 16.05 -7.24 -3.02
CA GLU A 148 16.17 -7.99 -1.77
C GLU A 148 14.95 -7.77 -0.88
N LYS A 149 14.49 -6.54 -0.72
CA LYS A 149 13.30 -6.19 0.07
C LYS A 149 12.02 -6.77 -0.55
N LEU A 150 11.89 -6.69 -1.87
CA LEU A 150 10.77 -7.29 -2.59
C LEU A 150 10.72 -8.80 -2.41
N ALA A 151 11.87 -9.48 -2.49
CA ALA A 151 11.96 -10.91 -2.21
C ALA A 151 11.55 -11.26 -0.76
N VAL A 152 11.98 -10.45 0.22
CA VAL A 152 11.56 -10.62 1.63
C VAL A 152 10.05 -10.44 1.78
N ILE A 153 9.48 -9.40 1.21
CA ILE A 153 8.04 -9.13 1.29
C ILE A 153 7.25 -10.32 0.72
N LYS A 154 7.70 -10.89 -0.40
CA LYS A 154 7.09 -12.10 -0.98
C LYS A 154 7.27 -13.33 -0.11
N GLU A 155 8.49 -13.59 0.40
CA GLU A 155 8.83 -14.72 1.25
C GLU A 155 7.96 -14.80 2.52
N TYR A 156 7.59 -13.63 3.07
CA TYR A 156 6.78 -13.54 4.28
C TYR A 156 5.29 -13.44 4.03
N GLY A 157 4.83 -13.69 2.80
CA GLY A 157 3.44 -13.97 2.49
C GLY A 157 2.59 -12.75 2.11
N ALA A 158 3.20 -11.60 1.79
CA ALA A 158 2.43 -10.50 1.23
C ALA A 158 1.77 -10.93 -0.08
N THR A 159 0.44 -10.74 -0.15
CA THR A 159 -0.37 -11.07 -1.33
C THR A 159 -0.44 -9.91 -2.30
N ARG A 160 -0.28 -8.68 -1.81
CA ARG A 160 -0.37 -7.45 -2.58
C ARG A 160 0.72 -6.47 -2.18
N ILE A 161 1.26 -5.72 -3.12
CA ILE A 161 2.15 -4.58 -2.87
C ILE A 161 1.64 -3.33 -3.58
N SER A 162 2.06 -2.15 -3.09
CA SER A 162 1.82 -0.89 -3.80
C SER A 162 3.15 -0.30 -4.25
N ILE A 163 3.27 -0.03 -5.56
CA ILE A 163 4.34 0.81 -6.13
C ILE A 163 3.67 2.09 -6.59
N ASN A 164 3.95 3.22 -5.92
CA ASN A 164 3.18 4.45 -6.10
C ASN A 164 3.97 5.51 -6.89
N PRO A 165 3.86 5.54 -8.24
CA PRO A 165 4.54 6.51 -9.08
C PRO A 165 4.17 7.95 -8.72
N GLN A 166 2.90 8.21 -8.50
CA GLN A 166 2.23 9.50 -8.43
C GLN A 166 2.17 10.21 -9.80
N THR A 167 3.24 10.14 -10.58
CA THR A 167 3.37 10.60 -11.96
C THR A 167 4.57 9.87 -12.61
N PHE A 168 4.61 9.84 -13.95
CA PHE A 168 5.78 9.39 -14.71
C PHE A 168 6.53 10.58 -15.38
N SER A 169 6.33 11.79 -14.89
CA SER A 169 7.08 12.98 -15.31
C SER A 169 8.22 13.27 -14.33
N ASP A 170 9.47 13.19 -14.79
CA ASP A 170 10.64 13.45 -13.95
C ASP A 170 10.64 14.87 -13.38
N GLU A 171 10.22 15.87 -14.16
CA GLU A 171 10.09 17.25 -13.72
C GLU A 171 9.06 17.39 -12.57
N VAL A 172 7.90 16.72 -12.68
CA VAL A 172 6.88 16.74 -11.64
C VAL A 172 7.32 15.97 -10.41
N LEU A 173 8.06 14.84 -10.57
CA LEU A 173 8.65 14.09 -9.46
C LEU A 173 9.61 14.97 -8.66
N GLU A 174 10.48 15.74 -9.32
CA GLU A 174 11.38 16.70 -8.68
C GLU A 174 10.60 17.79 -7.94
N ASN A 175 9.58 18.38 -8.57
CA ASN A 175 8.73 19.43 -7.98
C ASN A 175 8.00 18.96 -6.70
N ILE A 176 7.64 17.69 -6.60
CA ILE A 176 6.99 17.12 -5.41
C ILE A 176 7.98 16.54 -4.39
N GLY A 177 9.30 16.67 -4.61
CA GLY A 177 10.33 16.24 -3.67
C GLY A 177 10.62 14.74 -3.67
N ARG A 178 10.32 14.04 -4.78
CA ARG A 178 10.72 12.66 -4.99
C ARG A 178 12.08 12.59 -5.69
N LYS A 179 12.97 11.69 -5.24
CA LYS A 179 14.36 11.61 -5.71
C LYS A 179 14.59 10.49 -6.72
N HIS A 180 13.54 9.92 -7.27
CA HIS A 180 13.60 8.87 -8.29
C HIS A 180 13.03 9.37 -9.62
N SER A 181 13.40 8.73 -10.70
CA SER A 181 12.93 9.00 -12.06
C SER A 181 11.76 8.08 -12.45
N ALA A 182 11.13 8.38 -13.58
CA ALA A 182 10.15 7.50 -14.22
C ALA A 182 10.76 6.12 -14.57
N GLN A 183 12.05 6.08 -14.95
CA GLN A 183 12.74 4.82 -15.23
C GLN A 183 12.89 3.97 -13.95
N ASP A 184 13.23 4.57 -12.82
CA ASP A 184 13.33 3.84 -11.54
C ASP A 184 12.01 3.19 -11.13
N ILE A 185 10.86 3.81 -11.50
CA ILE A 185 9.54 3.23 -11.27
C ILE A 185 9.35 1.96 -12.12
N LEU A 186 9.74 2.02 -13.40
CA LEU A 186 9.64 0.89 -14.32
C LEU A 186 10.55 -0.27 -13.88
N ASP A 187 11.77 0.06 -13.47
CA ASP A 187 12.73 -0.93 -12.98
C ASP A 187 12.24 -1.59 -11.69
N CYS A 188 11.73 -0.82 -10.74
CA CYS A 188 11.14 -1.33 -9.50
C CYS A 188 9.92 -2.24 -9.78
N TYR A 189 9.08 -1.88 -10.74
CA TYR A 189 7.97 -2.72 -11.17
C TYR A 189 8.46 -4.05 -11.76
N ALA A 190 9.46 -4.00 -12.64
CA ALA A 190 10.04 -5.20 -13.25
C ALA A 190 10.68 -6.12 -12.19
N GLU A 191 11.41 -5.55 -11.22
CA GLU A 191 11.96 -6.29 -10.07
C GLU A 191 10.86 -6.93 -9.21
N ALA A 192 9.76 -6.22 -8.98
CA ALA A 192 8.63 -6.77 -8.23
C ALA A 192 7.98 -7.96 -8.95
N ARG A 193 7.76 -7.85 -10.27
CA ARG A 193 7.28 -8.97 -11.09
C ARG A 193 8.27 -10.15 -11.07
N ALA A 194 9.57 -9.88 -11.18
CA ALA A 194 10.62 -10.92 -11.10
C ALA A 194 10.66 -11.61 -9.73
N ALA A 195 10.35 -10.89 -8.65
CA ALA A 195 10.21 -11.45 -7.31
C ALA A 195 8.90 -12.25 -7.10
N GLY A 196 8.01 -12.28 -8.10
CA GLY A 196 6.76 -13.05 -8.09
C GLY A 196 5.57 -12.29 -7.49
N HIS A 197 5.60 -10.96 -7.44
CA HIS A 197 4.44 -10.16 -7.07
C HIS A 197 3.50 -10.01 -8.27
N ASP A 198 2.31 -10.60 -8.18
CA ASP A 198 1.30 -10.57 -9.24
C ASP A 198 0.25 -9.47 -9.01
N ASP A 199 -0.09 -9.16 -7.76
CA ASP A 199 -1.01 -8.06 -7.40
C ASP A 199 -0.21 -6.82 -7.00
N ILE A 200 -0.09 -5.87 -7.95
CA ILE A 200 0.64 -4.61 -7.77
C ILE A 200 -0.31 -3.44 -7.99
N ASN A 201 -0.57 -2.69 -6.91
CA ASN A 201 -1.32 -1.44 -6.99
C ASN A 201 -0.40 -0.28 -7.37
N MET A 202 -0.90 0.65 -8.17
CA MET A 202 -0.23 1.90 -8.51
C MET A 202 -1.12 3.10 -8.24
N ASP A 203 -0.62 4.07 -7.47
CA ASP A 203 -1.32 5.33 -7.22
C ASP A 203 -0.77 6.44 -8.13
N LEU A 204 -1.69 7.18 -8.76
CA LEU A 204 -1.41 8.40 -9.52
C LEU A 204 -2.16 9.57 -8.89
N ILE A 205 -1.56 10.76 -8.89
CA ILE A 205 -2.18 11.98 -8.38
C ILE A 205 -2.41 12.96 -9.53
N ALA A 206 -3.67 13.32 -9.76
CA ALA A 206 -4.02 14.36 -10.71
C ALA A 206 -3.81 15.75 -10.09
N GLY A 207 -3.29 16.70 -10.89
CA GLY A 207 -3.14 18.10 -10.45
C GLY A 207 -1.94 18.34 -9.54
N LEU A 208 -0.89 17.57 -9.66
CA LEU A 208 0.39 17.85 -8.98
C LEU A 208 1.00 19.18 -9.48
N PRO A 209 1.79 19.88 -8.63
CA PRO A 209 2.46 21.12 -9.02
C PRO A 209 3.35 20.93 -10.26
N GLY A 210 3.07 21.67 -11.32
CA GLY A 210 3.80 21.59 -12.59
C GLY A 210 3.29 20.51 -13.55
N ASP A 211 2.29 19.70 -13.15
CA ASP A 211 1.68 18.74 -14.07
C ASP A 211 0.62 19.39 -14.96
N THR A 212 0.32 18.74 -16.07
CA THR A 212 -0.72 19.14 -17.03
C THR A 212 -1.72 17.99 -17.21
N VAL A 213 -2.87 18.29 -17.83
CA VAL A 213 -3.87 17.25 -18.18
C VAL A 213 -3.23 16.19 -19.09
N GLU A 214 -2.48 16.64 -20.08
CA GLU A 214 -1.77 15.76 -21.03
C GLU A 214 -0.67 14.94 -20.34
N GLY A 215 0.05 15.54 -19.35
CA GLY A 215 1.05 14.87 -18.53
C GLY A 215 0.45 13.76 -17.66
N PHE A 216 -0.67 14.06 -17.00
CA PHE A 216 -1.41 13.07 -16.24
C PHE A 216 -1.97 11.94 -17.13
N GLU A 217 -2.56 12.27 -18.29
CA GLU A 217 -3.06 11.27 -19.24
C GLU A 217 -1.93 10.34 -19.73
N LYS A 218 -0.74 10.90 -20.01
CA LYS A 218 0.44 10.12 -20.39
C LYS A 218 0.86 9.18 -19.25
N SER A 219 0.90 9.66 -18.02
CA SER A 219 1.22 8.85 -16.83
C SER A 219 0.21 7.72 -16.64
N LEU A 220 -1.08 7.99 -16.80
CA LEU A 220 -2.14 6.99 -16.71
C LEU A 220 -1.98 5.89 -17.79
N ARG A 221 -1.74 6.29 -19.04
CA ARG A 221 -1.51 5.34 -20.15
C ARG A 221 -0.27 4.48 -19.91
N GLN A 222 0.78 5.05 -19.35
CA GLN A 222 2.00 4.33 -19.01
C GLN A 222 1.77 3.31 -17.90
N ALA A 223 1.03 3.66 -16.84
CA ALA A 223 0.67 2.72 -15.79
C ALA A 223 -0.19 1.54 -16.34
N ILE A 224 -1.19 1.84 -17.17
CA ILE A 224 -2.04 0.80 -17.80
C ILE A 224 -1.22 -0.14 -18.71
N ALA A 225 -0.18 0.36 -19.36
CA ALA A 225 0.64 -0.45 -20.27
C ALA A 225 1.61 -1.41 -19.56
N LEU A 226 1.71 -1.34 -18.23
CA LEU A 226 2.56 -2.24 -17.43
C LEU A 226 1.86 -3.56 -17.08
N ASP A 227 0.55 -3.65 -17.29
CA ASP A 227 -0.26 -4.83 -16.95
C ASP A 227 -0.33 -5.87 -18.08
#